data_74f963bb3ae37feeaf7e1e62e278557a
#
_entry.id   74f963bb3ae37feeaf7e1e62e278557a
#
_cell.length_a   1.000
_cell.length_b   1.000
_cell.length_c   1.000
_cell.angle_alpha   90.00
_cell.angle_beta   90.00
_cell.angle_gamma   90.00
#
_symmetry.space_group_name_H-M   'P 1'
#
loop_
_entity.id
_entity.type
_entity.pdbx_description
1 polymer ?
#
loop_
_entity_poly.entity_id
_entity_poly.type
_entity_poly.pdbx_seq_one_letter_code
_entity_poly.pdbx_strand_id
1 'polypeptide(L)'
;MVRNDVTQKSGWVAVIVAAGRGTRMRSVVSKQFLPLGGKPVWVHGAAVMDRMEETAEIVVVVPRDEVERIRREVAEYGLRKVTAVVPGGRDRQESVRAGISALSGRAEWVMVHDA
;
A
#
# COMPACT_ATOMS: atom_id res chain seq x y z
N MET A 1 8.59 4.59 30.72
CA MET A 1 8.36 4.22 30.13
C MET A 1 8.54 3.93 29.21
N VAL A 2 8.59 3.68 28.92
CA VAL A 2 8.69 3.49 28.05
C VAL A 2 8.29 2.93 27.30
N ARG A 3 8.02 2.80 27.30
CA ARG A 3 7.64 2.32 26.75
C ARG A 3 7.30 1.91 25.86
N ASN A 4 6.95 1.58 26.09
CA ASN A 4 6.19 1.24 25.14
C ASN A 4 6.41 1.63 23.87
N ASP A 5 6.91 2.47 23.70
CA ASP A 5 7.20 3.07 22.50
C ASP A 5 8.08 2.29 21.63
N VAL A 6 8.80 1.38 22.17
CA VAL A 6 9.62 0.49 21.40
C VAL A 6 8.81 -0.41 20.52
N THR A 7 7.71 -0.89 21.08
CA THR A 7 6.86 -1.81 20.34
C THR A 7 5.69 -1.13 19.70
N GLN A 8 5.38 0.06 20.19
CA GLN A 8 4.23 0.78 19.71
C GLN A 8 4.72 1.98 18.94
N LYS A 9 4.55 1.96 17.65
CA LYS A 9 5.01 3.04 16.81
C LYS A 9 4.09 4.22 16.91
N SER A 10 4.68 5.38 17.05
CA SER A 10 3.91 6.61 16.96
C SER A 10 3.71 6.91 15.48
N GLY A 11 2.68 7.64 15.18
CA GLY A 11 2.36 7.94 13.82
C GLY A 11 1.32 6.97 13.29
N TRP A 12 1.37 6.71 12.02
CA TRP A 12 0.33 5.93 11.39
C TRP A 12 0.91 4.81 10.55
N VAL A 13 0.03 3.86 10.19
CA VAL A 13 0.31 2.89 9.15
C VAL A 13 -0.59 3.21 7.97
N ALA A 14 -0.15 2.87 6.79
CA ALA A 14 -0.89 3.19 5.59
C ALA A 14 -1.28 1.91 4.86
N VAL A 15 -2.51 1.87 4.37
CA VAL A 15 -2.97 0.82 3.48
C VAL A 15 -3.28 1.48 2.15
N ILE A 16 -2.51 1.15 1.14
CA ILE A 16 -2.71 1.68 -0.20
C ILE A 16 -3.55 0.68 -0.97
N VAL A 17 -4.75 1.09 -1.34
CA VAL A 17 -5.68 0.21 -2.03
C VAL A 17 -5.59 0.50 -3.52
N ALA A 18 -5.04 -0.45 -4.25
CA ALA A 18 -4.92 -0.35 -5.70
C ALA A 18 -5.53 -1.58 -6.36
N ALA A 19 -6.45 -2.23 -5.66
CA ALA A 19 -7.02 -3.48 -6.14
C ALA A 19 -8.21 -3.27 -7.08
N GLY A 20 -8.80 -2.08 -7.07
CA GLY A 20 -9.93 -1.82 -7.92
C GLY A 20 -9.54 -1.75 -9.37
N ARG A 21 -10.17 -2.53 -10.19
CA ARG A 21 -9.98 -2.42 -11.61
C ARG A 21 -11.06 -1.50 -12.12
N GLY A 22 -10.70 -0.59 -12.95
CA GLY A 22 -11.69 0.30 -13.51
C GLY A 22 -12.57 -0.45 -14.48
N THR A 23 -13.58 -1.10 -13.96
CA THR A 23 -14.45 -1.92 -14.83
C THR A 23 -15.03 -1.11 -15.95
N ARG A 24 -15.22 0.15 -15.73
CA ARG A 24 -15.73 1.02 -16.77
C ARG A 24 -14.75 1.27 -17.88
N MET A 25 -13.48 1.16 -17.56
CA MET A 25 -12.45 1.52 -18.51
C MET A 25 -12.13 0.41 -19.47
N ARG A 26 -12.39 -0.79 -19.11
CA ARG A 26 -12.02 -1.95 -19.89
C ARG A 26 -10.57 -1.93 -20.26
N SER A 27 -9.80 -1.32 -19.44
CA SER A 27 -8.38 -1.19 -19.68
C SER A 27 -7.69 -2.46 -19.23
N VAL A 28 -6.72 -2.90 -20.01
CA VAL A 28 -5.93 -4.06 -19.65
C VAL A 28 -5.08 -3.75 -18.42
N VAL A 29 -4.64 -2.50 -18.31
CA VAL A 29 -3.79 -2.07 -17.20
C VAL A 29 -4.57 -1.06 -16.40
N SER A 30 -4.66 -1.29 -15.09
CA SER A 30 -5.31 -0.33 -14.21
C SER A 30 -4.56 0.98 -14.22
N LYS A 31 -5.30 2.07 -14.08
CA LYS A 31 -4.75 3.40 -14.14
C LYS A 31 -3.56 3.61 -13.22
N GLN A 32 -3.66 3.10 -12.01
CA GLN A 32 -2.63 3.32 -11.01
C GLN A 32 -1.30 2.65 -11.34
N PHE A 33 -1.30 1.78 -12.35
CA PHE A 33 -0.07 1.10 -12.76
C PHE A 33 0.55 1.70 -14.01
N LEU A 34 -0.09 2.71 -14.59
CA LEU A 34 0.47 3.37 -15.75
C LEU A 34 1.63 4.26 -15.33
N PRO A 35 2.63 4.41 -16.19
CA PRO A 35 3.77 5.26 -15.83
C PRO A 35 3.39 6.73 -15.81
N LEU A 36 4.01 7.44 -14.90
CA LEU A 36 3.88 8.88 -14.79
C LEU A 36 5.24 9.41 -14.36
N GLY A 37 5.89 10.14 -15.22
CA GLY A 37 7.22 10.65 -14.92
C GLY A 37 8.22 9.53 -14.69
N GLY A 38 8.09 8.45 -15.44
CA GLY A 38 9.02 7.32 -15.33
C GLY A 38 8.71 6.34 -14.25
N LYS A 39 7.65 6.55 -13.47
CA LYS A 39 7.26 5.64 -12.40
C LYS A 39 5.78 5.35 -12.50
N PRO A 40 5.35 4.15 -12.10
CA PRO A 40 3.91 3.89 -12.01
C PRO A 40 3.24 4.88 -11.07
N VAL A 41 1.98 5.19 -11.37
CA VAL A 41 1.26 6.20 -10.59
C VAL A 41 1.22 5.83 -9.11
N TRP A 42 0.99 4.55 -8.79
CA TRP A 42 0.89 4.13 -7.40
C TRP A 42 2.17 4.40 -6.62
N VAL A 43 3.31 4.35 -7.29
CA VAL A 43 4.59 4.54 -6.64
C VAL A 43 4.76 5.97 -6.13
N HIS A 44 4.17 6.93 -6.85
CA HIS A 44 4.34 8.33 -6.44
C HIS A 44 3.77 8.58 -5.05
N GLY A 45 2.54 8.12 -4.80
CA GLY A 45 1.94 8.28 -3.48
C GLY A 45 2.67 7.47 -2.42
N ALA A 46 3.04 6.24 -2.77
CA ALA A 46 3.74 5.39 -1.83
C ALA A 46 5.09 5.98 -1.45
N ALA A 47 5.78 6.58 -2.42
CA ALA A 47 7.09 7.18 -2.15
C ALA A 47 6.99 8.36 -1.18
N VAL A 48 5.94 9.16 -1.33
CA VAL A 48 5.72 10.26 -0.39
C VAL A 48 5.55 9.72 1.02
N MET A 49 4.68 8.71 1.17
CA MET A 49 4.43 8.14 2.49
C MET A 49 5.66 7.44 3.05
N ASP A 50 6.44 6.80 2.18
CA ASP A 50 7.63 6.10 2.61
C ASP A 50 8.67 7.06 3.20
N ARG A 51 8.68 8.30 2.70
CA ARG A 51 9.63 9.29 3.17
C ARG A 51 9.17 10.03 4.42
N MET A 52 7.88 9.95 4.74
CA MET A 52 7.37 10.65 5.90
C MET A 52 7.78 9.92 7.17
N GLU A 53 8.36 10.67 8.08
CA GLU A 53 8.86 10.09 9.31
C GLU A 53 7.75 9.45 10.11
N GLU A 54 6.57 10.03 10.06
CA GLU A 54 5.42 9.54 10.82
C GLU A 54 4.85 8.24 10.29
N THR A 55 5.19 7.85 9.07
CA THR A 55 4.69 6.61 8.52
C THR A 55 5.48 5.44 9.09
N ALA A 56 4.80 4.57 9.81
CA ALA A 56 5.46 3.43 10.44
C ALA A 56 5.52 2.21 9.52
N GLU A 57 4.51 2.03 8.68
CA GLU A 57 4.40 0.84 7.87
C GLU A 57 3.44 1.10 6.72
N ILE A 58 3.68 0.45 5.60
CA ILE A 58 2.81 0.55 4.43
C ILE A 58 2.47 -0.85 3.96
N VAL A 59 1.19 -1.11 3.71
CA VAL A 59 0.72 -2.33 3.07
C VAL A 59 0.05 -1.94 1.77
N VAL A 60 0.35 -2.65 0.71
CA VAL A 60 -0.22 -2.37 -0.62
C VAL A 60 -1.15 -3.50 -0.99
N VAL A 61 -2.37 -3.17 -1.38
CA VAL A 61 -3.39 -4.14 -1.78
C VAL A 61 -3.64 -3.97 -3.27
N VAL A 62 -3.42 -5.04 -4.02
CA VAL A 62 -3.47 -4.99 -5.48
C VAL A 62 -4.27 -6.17 -6.01
N PRO A 63 -4.65 -6.16 -7.29
CA PRO A 63 -5.26 -7.35 -7.86
C PRO A 63 -4.33 -8.54 -7.73
N ARG A 64 -4.93 -9.72 -7.56
CA ARG A 64 -4.16 -10.92 -7.29
C ARG A 64 -3.06 -11.16 -8.33
N ASP A 65 -3.37 -10.92 -9.59
CA ASP A 65 -2.41 -11.18 -10.66
C ASP A 65 -1.33 -10.11 -10.78
N GLU A 66 -1.41 -9.07 -9.95
CA GLU A 66 -0.39 -8.02 -9.95
C GLU A 66 0.57 -8.12 -8.78
N VAL A 67 0.31 -9.02 -7.84
CA VAL A 67 1.07 -9.06 -6.59
C VAL A 67 2.57 -9.19 -6.84
N GLU A 68 2.97 -10.11 -7.70
CA GLU A 68 4.40 -10.33 -7.92
C GLU A 68 5.06 -9.15 -8.60
N ARG A 69 4.35 -8.54 -9.55
CA ARG A 69 4.89 -7.37 -10.22
C ARG A 69 5.10 -6.22 -9.25
N ILE A 70 4.10 -6.00 -8.39
CA ILE A 70 4.19 -4.90 -7.44
C ILE A 70 5.28 -5.16 -6.40
N ARG A 71 5.46 -6.41 -5.99
CA ARG A 71 6.57 -6.74 -5.10
C ARG A 71 7.91 -6.36 -5.70
N ARG A 72 8.06 -6.62 -7.00
CA ARG A 72 9.30 -6.25 -7.68
C ARG A 72 9.46 -4.73 -7.73
N GLU A 73 8.37 -4.02 -7.93
CA GLU A 73 8.42 -2.56 -7.98
C GLU A 73 8.75 -1.97 -6.62
N VAL A 74 8.24 -2.57 -5.55
CA VAL A 74 8.59 -2.14 -4.20
C VAL A 74 10.10 -2.19 -4.02
N ALA A 75 10.72 -3.28 -4.44
CA ALA A 75 12.17 -3.41 -4.33
C ALA A 75 12.89 -2.46 -5.26
N GLU A 76 12.38 -2.33 -6.48
CA GLU A 76 13.02 -1.49 -7.49
C GLU A 76 13.06 -0.04 -7.08
N TYR A 77 11.98 0.45 -6.49
CA TYR A 77 11.88 1.87 -6.13
C TYR A 77 12.25 2.12 -4.66
N GLY A 78 12.73 1.11 -3.98
CA GLY A 78 13.27 1.28 -2.63
C GLY A 78 12.26 1.73 -1.61
N LEU A 79 11.06 1.18 -1.66
CA LEU A 79 10.00 1.55 -0.73
C LEU A 79 10.16 0.72 0.54
N ARG A 80 10.97 1.23 1.46
CA ARG A 80 11.45 0.44 2.59
C ARG A 80 10.37 0.16 3.63
N LYS A 81 9.37 1.00 3.73
CA LYS A 81 8.33 0.83 4.75
C LYS A 81 7.22 -0.10 4.29
N VAL A 82 7.24 -0.52 3.02
CA VAL A 82 6.25 -1.48 2.54
C VAL A 82 6.63 -2.86 3.08
N THR A 83 5.77 -3.38 3.94
CA THR A 83 6.01 -4.67 4.58
C THR A 83 5.26 -5.80 3.93
N ALA A 84 4.23 -5.51 3.14
CA ALA A 84 3.44 -6.56 2.51
C ALA A 84 2.75 -6.02 1.27
N VAL A 85 2.64 -6.88 0.27
CA VAL A 85 1.83 -6.65 -0.91
C VAL A 85 0.88 -7.83 -0.97
N VAL A 86 -0.41 -7.56 -0.88
CA VAL A 86 -1.41 -8.62 -0.76
C VAL A 86 -2.50 -8.45 -1.79
N PRO A 87 -3.19 -9.54 -2.13
CA PRO A 87 -4.30 -9.46 -3.08
C PRO A 87 -5.52 -8.84 -2.43
N GLY A 88 -6.26 -8.07 -3.20
CA GLY A 88 -7.50 -7.48 -2.74
C GLY A 88 -8.66 -8.45 -2.80
N GLY A 89 -9.77 -8.02 -2.24
CA GLY A 89 -10.98 -8.78 -2.26
C GLY A 89 -11.88 -8.39 -3.41
N ARG A 90 -13.16 -8.75 -3.27
CA ARG A 90 -14.12 -8.52 -4.33
C ARG A 90 -14.50 -7.06 -4.47
N ASP A 91 -14.41 -6.32 -3.38
CA ASP A 91 -14.78 -4.93 -3.41
C ASP A 91 -13.79 -4.14 -2.55
N ARG A 92 -13.99 -2.83 -2.48
CA ARG A 92 -13.08 -1.97 -1.74
C ARG A 92 -13.05 -2.32 -0.27
N GLN A 93 -14.19 -2.65 0.29
CA GLN A 93 -14.27 -2.96 1.72
C GLN A 93 -13.45 -4.20 2.05
N GLU A 94 -13.57 -5.24 1.24
CA GLU A 94 -12.77 -6.44 1.44
C GLU A 94 -11.29 -6.17 1.24
N SER A 95 -10.97 -5.32 0.28
CA SER A 95 -9.56 -4.98 0.02
C SER A 95 -8.96 -4.22 1.19
N VAL A 96 -9.70 -3.28 1.75
CA VAL A 96 -9.23 -2.54 2.92
C VAL A 96 -9.01 -3.52 4.08
N ARG A 97 -9.93 -4.42 4.27
CA ARG A 97 -9.83 -5.41 5.34
C ARG A 97 -8.60 -6.30 5.16
N ALA A 98 -8.35 -6.71 3.91
CA ALA A 98 -7.18 -7.53 3.62
C ALA A 98 -5.90 -6.77 3.95
N GLY A 99 -5.86 -5.48 3.63
CA GLY A 99 -4.70 -4.66 3.93
C GLY A 99 -4.46 -4.52 5.42
N ILE A 100 -5.54 -4.26 6.16
CA ILE A 100 -5.42 -4.09 7.60
C ILE A 100 -4.96 -5.39 8.24
N SER A 101 -5.46 -6.53 7.76
CA SER A 101 -5.06 -7.82 8.31
C SER A 101 -3.59 -8.13 8.06
N ALA A 102 -2.99 -7.52 7.07
CA ALA A 102 -1.59 -7.76 6.73
C ALA A 102 -0.62 -6.88 7.48
N LEU A 103 -1.12 -5.94 8.29
CA LEU A 103 -0.24 -5.08 9.06
C LEU A 103 0.50 -5.89 10.09
N SER A 104 1.79 -5.60 10.25
CA SER A 104 2.65 -6.41 11.10
C SER A 104 2.61 -5.97 12.55
N GLY A 105 2.14 -4.78 12.82
CA GLY A 105 2.16 -4.25 14.17
C GLY A 105 0.87 -3.57 14.53
N ARG A 106 0.83 -3.07 15.74
CA ARG A 106 -0.31 -2.29 16.22
C ARG A 106 -0.06 -0.83 15.93
N ALA A 107 -1.12 -0.15 15.59
CA ALA A 107 -1.03 1.28 15.35
C ALA A 107 -2.32 1.93 15.80
N GLU A 108 -2.20 3.16 16.28
CA GLU A 108 -3.39 3.91 16.68
C GLU A 108 -4.17 4.37 15.47
N TRP A 109 -3.47 4.66 14.40
CA TRP A 109 -4.11 5.26 13.22
C TRP A 109 -3.76 4.46 11.99
N VAL A 110 -4.79 4.17 11.21
CA VAL A 110 -4.61 3.52 9.91
C VAL A 110 -5.14 4.49 8.86
N MET A 111 -4.29 4.85 7.92
CA MET A 111 -4.68 5.68 6.82
C MET A 111 -4.94 4.82 5.62
N VAL A 112 -6.10 4.95 5.01
CA VAL A 112 -6.42 4.23 3.80
C VAL A 112 -6.31 5.21 2.63
N HIS A 113 -5.51 4.85 1.66
CA HIS A 113 -5.24 5.69 0.52
C HIS A 113 -5.58 4.92 -0.75
N ASP A 114 -6.43 5.49 -1.56
CA ASP A 114 -6.75 4.90 -2.86
C ASP A 114 -5.72 5.37 -3.87
N ALA A 115 -5.07 4.41 -4.48
CA ALA A 115 -4.02 4.73 -5.44
C ALA A 115 -4.58 5.15 -6.78
#